data_34b2cb9ab81e6de1b3877462880f36a7
#
_entry.id   34b2cb9ab81e6de1b3877462880f36a7
#
_cell.length_a   1.000
_cell.length_b   1.000
_cell.length_c   1.000
_cell.angle_alpha   90.00
_cell.angle_beta   90.00
_cell.angle_gamma   90.00
#
_symmetry.space_group_name_H-M   'P 1'
#
loop_
_entity.id
_entity.type
_entity.pdbx_description
1 polymer ?
#
loop_
_entity_poly.entity_id
_entity_poly.type
_entity_poly.pdbx_seq_one_letter_code
_entity_poly.pdbx_strand_id
1 'polypeptide(L)'
;MTLRDALLRGRRRPRNLGAGSPTVYRGDGYEFVELRAYVPGDDVRRIDWAATARSGDLQTRVVLEDVALTLAAIVDRSASMRVGRRRPLAEAAAEALDAWFGAARADDRCVRVGALGITPLGLQRNARAASLAPVDDADVPFDAPASFRVARAALSRGTALLAVGDWYDLPPELDGLLGELGARFDCTALIARDPWYDALPLGGLVRLRGAEGGNARVFVGKKERAAFARAVRERERALLERFSRANWRTGVLHEADGNASLAAAFGIGRAS
;
A
#
# COMPACT_ATOMS: atom_id res chain seq x y z
N MET A 1 -16.88 0.99 -5.24
CA MET A 1 -15.66 0.16 -5.43
C MET A 1 -14.97 0.07 -4.08
N THR A 2 -14.81 -1.11 -3.52
CA THR A 2 -14.09 -1.32 -2.26
C THR A 2 -12.58 -1.39 -2.47
N LEU A 3 -11.81 -1.25 -1.39
CA LEU A 3 -10.33 -1.43 -1.45
C LEU A 3 -9.98 -2.84 -1.92
N ARG A 4 -10.71 -3.86 -1.44
CA ARG A 4 -10.54 -5.25 -1.89
C ARG A 4 -10.76 -5.40 -3.39
N ASP A 5 -11.82 -4.79 -3.94
CA ASP A 5 -12.08 -4.84 -5.39
C ASP A 5 -10.94 -4.22 -6.19
N ALA A 6 -10.36 -3.13 -5.67
CA ALA A 6 -9.24 -2.47 -6.30
C ALA A 6 -7.96 -3.33 -6.29
N LEU A 7 -7.70 -4.04 -5.18
CA LEU A 7 -6.59 -4.99 -5.04
C LEU A 7 -6.75 -6.19 -5.97
N LEU A 8 -7.96 -6.75 -6.07
CA LEU A 8 -8.25 -7.86 -6.98
C LEU A 8 -8.09 -7.45 -8.45
N ARG A 9 -8.49 -6.21 -8.81
CA ARG A 9 -8.28 -5.67 -10.17
C ARG A 9 -6.81 -5.48 -10.51
N GLY A 10 -5.99 -5.07 -9.55
CA GLY A 10 -4.53 -4.95 -9.71
C GLY A 10 -3.89 -6.27 -10.11
N ARG A 11 -4.36 -7.38 -9.56
CA ARG A 11 -3.93 -8.73 -9.93
C ARG A 11 -4.37 -9.17 -11.34
N ARG A 12 -5.49 -8.64 -11.84
CA ARG A 12 -6.05 -8.99 -13.15
C ARG A 12 -5.36 -8.28 -14.33
N ARG A 13 -4.54 -7.28 -14.09
CA ARG A 13 -3.76 -6.62 -15.15
C ARG A 13 -2.51 -7.44 -15.42
N PRO A 14 -2.35 -8.02 -16.64
CA PRO A 14 -1.09 -8.63 -17.02
C PRO A 14 -0.01 -7.55 -17.00
N ARG A 15 0.92 -7.64 -16.07
CA ARG A 15 2.12 -6.83 -16.09
C ARG A 15 3.02 -7.37 -17.20
N ASN A 16 3.11 -6.66 -18.33
CA ASN A 16 4.05 -6.89 -19.43
C ASN A 16 4.19 -8.37 -19.86
N LEU A 17 3.13 -8.93 -20.40
CA LEU A 17 3.23 -10.02 -21.35
C LEU A 17 2.82 -9.46 -22.69
N GLY A 18 3.75 -9.55 -23.68
CA GLY A 18 3.50 -9.18 -25.06
C GLY A 18 2.20 -9.79 -25.57
N ALA A 19 1.60 -9.12 -26.56
CA ALA A 19 0.31 -9.41 -27.15
C ALA A 19 -0.05 -10.90 -27.17
N GLY A 20 -0.92 -11.32 -26.25
CA GLY A 20 -1.41 -12.69 -26.17
C GLY A 20 -2.39 -12.78 -25.00
N SER A 21 -3.66 -12.83 -25.32
CA SER A 21 -4.87 -13.19 -24.55
C SER A 21 -4.88 -12.91 -23.04
N PRO A 22 -5.92 -12.26 -22.52
CA PRO A 22 -6.09 -12.05 -21.08
C PRO A 22 -6.29 -13.40 -20.41
N THR A 23 -5.30 -13.87 -19.69
CA THR A 23 -5.44 -15.02 -18.81
C THR A 23 -6.27 -14.58 -17.60
N VAL A 24 -7.56 -14.75 -17.69
CA VAL A 24 -8.44 -14.75 -16.52
C VAL A 24 -8.01 -15.96 -15.70
N TYR A 25 -7.49 -15.75 -14.48
CA TYR A 25 -7.27 -16.86 -13.56
C TYR A 25 -8.64 -17.51 -13.30
N ARG A 26 -8.81 -18.71 -13.83
CA ARG A 26 -10.01 -19.54 -13.64
C ARG A 26 -9.74 -20.40 -12.42
N GLY A 27 -10.44 -20.14 -11.33
CA GLY A 27 -10.40 -20.91 -10.11
C GLY A 27 -11.68 -21.68 -9.85
N ASP A 28 -11.72 -22.48 -8.80
CA ASP A 28 -12.88 -23.22 -8.33
C ASP A 28 -13.83 -22.36 -7.45
N GLY A 29 -13.81 -21.04 -7.62
CA GLY A 29 -14.63 -20.11 -6.85
C GLY A 29 -16.13 -20.28 -7.09
N TYR A 30 -16.91 -19.85 -6.12
CA TYR A 30 -18.37 -20.01 -6.09
C TYR A 30 -19.15 -18.80 -6.60
N GLU A 31 -18.50 -17.67 -6.88
CA GLU A 31 -19.20 -16.47 -7.34
C GLU A 31 -19.39 -16.50 -8.84
N PHE A 32 -20.66 -16.69 -9.25
CA PHE A 32 -21.08 -16.68 -10.65
C PHE A 32 -20.89 -15.28 -11.24
N VAL A 33 -20.22 -15.18 -12.39
CA VAL A 33 -20.00 -13.92 -13.11
C VAL A 33 -20.90 -13.82 -14.32
N GLU A 34 -20.80 -14.80 -15.22
CA GLU A 34 -21.53 -14.82 -16.48
C GLU A 34 -21.62 -16.23 -17.06
N LEU A 35 -22.54 -16.40 -18.00
CA LEU A 35 -22.57 -17.52 -18.91
C LEU A 35 -21.92 -17.13 -20.22
N ARG A 36 -21.06 -17.98 -20.76
CA ARG A 36 -20.52 -17.81 -22.12
C ARG A 36 -20.55 -19.12 -22.89
N ALA A 37 -20.47 -19.02 -24.19
CA ALA A 37 -20.33 -20.20 -25.04
C ALA A 37 -19.09 -21.01 -24.63
N TYR A 38 -19.24 -22.33 -24.57
CA TYR A 38 -18.15 -23.28 -24.33
C TYR A 38 -17.11 -23.19 -25.45
N VAL A 39 -15.86 -23.19 -25.06
CA VAL A 39 -14.72 -23.25 -25.99
C VAL A 39 -13.94 -24.53 -25.70
N PRO A 40 -13.50 -25.30 -26.72
CA PRO A 40 -12.69 -26.49 -26.51
C PRO A 40 -11.47 -26.19 -25.60
N GLY A 41 -11.36 -26.95 -24.50
CA GLY A 41 -10.36 -26.73 -23.44
C GLY A 41 -10.94 -26.15 -22.14
N ASP A 42 -12.22 -25.74 -22.14
CA ASP A 42 -12.92 -25.41 -20.89
C ASP A 42 -13.20 -26.68 -20.07
N ASP A 43 -13.26 -26.51 -18.74
CA ASP A 43 -13.63 -27.60 -17.84
C ASP A 43 -15.11 -27.98 -18.04
N VAL A 44 -15.33 -29.20 -18.51
CA VAL A 44 -16.68 -29.74 -18.78
C VAL A 44 -17.59 -29.79 -17.55
N ARG A 45 -17.01 -29.79 -16.32
CA ARG A 45 -17.76 -29.76 -15.07
C ARG A 45 -18.47 -28.41 -14.85
N ARG A 46 -18.06 -27.38 -15.58
CA ARG A 46 -18.60 -26.03 -15.49
C ARG A 46 -19.69 -25.75 -16.52
N ILE A 47 -20.07 -26.74 -17.33
CA ILE A 47 -21.17 -26.60 -18.27
C ILE A 47 -22.49 -26.41 -17.49
N ASP A 48 -23.21 -25.32 -17.79
CA ASP A 48 -24.56 -25.11 -17.31
C ASP A 48 -25.55 -25.79 -18.23
N TRP A 49 -25.95 -26.99 -17.83
CA TRP A 49 -26.88 -27.80 -18.64
C TRP A 49 -28.26 -27.13 -18.80
N ALA A 50 -28.71 -26.34 -17.80
CA ALA A 50 -29.98 -25.64 -17.89
C ALA A 50 -29.91 -24.45 -18.88
N ALA A 51 -28.81 -23.71 -18.89
CA ALA A 51 -28.56 -22.67 -19.87
C ALA A 51 -28.35 -23.24 -21.27
N THR A 52 -27.58 -24.33 -21.40
CA THR A 52 -27.35 -25.07 -22.63
C THR A 52 -28.67 -25.54 -23.24
N ALA A 53 -29.58 -26.11 -22.44
CA ALA A 53 -30.87 -26.55 -22.91
C ALA A 53 -31.77 -25.42 -23.42
N ARG A 54 -31.60 -24.21 -22.89
CA ARG A 54 -32.37 -23.03 -23.32
C ARG A 54 -31.82 -22.36 -24.58
N SER A 55 -30.48 -22.32 -24.69
CA SER A 55 -29.81 -21.64 -25.80
C SER A 55 -29.60 -22.52 -27.03
N GLY A 56 -29.58 -23.85 -26.86
CA GLY A 56 -29.19 -24.79 -27.90
C GLY A 56 -27.69 -24.99 -28.07
N ASP A 57 -26.87 -24.10 -27.49
CA ASP A 57 -25.41 -24.12 -27.52
C ASP A 57 -24.81 -24.41 -26.14
N LEU A 58 -23.71 -25.16 -26.08
CA LEU A 58 -23.00 -25.42 -24.81
C LEU A 58 -22.64 -24.13 -24.11
N GLN A 59 -23.15 -23.95 -22.90
CA GLN A 59 -22.88 -22.78 -22.06
C GLN A 59 -22.02 -23.16 -20.86
N THR A 60 -20.92 -22.42 -20.65
CA THR A 60 -20.00 -22.59 -19.51
C THR A 60 -20.18 -21.46 -18.49
N ARG A 61 -20.28 -21.83 -17.21
CA ARG A 61 -20.25 -20.87 -16.11
C ARG A 61 -18.85 -20.29 -15.95
N VAL A 62 -18.74 -18.99 -16.06
CA VAL A 62 -17.55 -18.25 -15.64
C VAL A 62 -17.76 -17.90 -14.17
N VAL A 63 -16.90 -18.44 -13.32
CA VAL A 63 -16.89 -18.14 -11.89
C VAL A 63 -15.61 -17.38 -11.53
N LEU A 64 -15.74 -16.44 -10.61
CA LEU A 64 -14.57 -15.80 -9.99
C LEU A 64 -13.95 -16.78 -9.00
N GLU A 65 -12.66 -17.01 -9.12
CA GLU A 65 -11.90 -17.65 -8.08
C GLU A 65 -11.83 -16.71 -6.89
N ASP A 66 -12.19 -17.19 -5.72
CA ASP A 66 -11.96 -16.49 -4.46
C ASP A 66 -10.46 -16.61 -4.15
N VAL A 67 -9.68 -15.71 -4.76
CA VAL A 67 -8.23 -15.71 -4.61
C VAL A 67 -7.91 -15.17 -3.24
N ALA A 68 -7.38 -16.03 -2.37
CA ALA A 68 -6.83 -15.60 -1.09
C ALA A 68 -5.73 -14.56 -1.32
N LEU A 69 -5.87 -13.40 -0.69
CA LEU A 69 -4.91 -12.32 -0.74
C LEU A 69 -3.86 -12.50 0.36
N THR A 70 -2.62 -12.14 0.05
CA THR A 70 -1.65 -11.84 1.09
C THR A 70 -1.50 -10.32 1.15
N LEU A 71 -1.88 -9.72 2.27
CA LEU A 71 -1.75 -8.30 2.57
C LEU A 71 -0.55 -8.12 3.48
N ALA A 72 0.44 -7.36 3.02
CA ALA A 72 1.64 -7.06 3.78
C ALA A 72 1.78 -5.56 4.00
N ALA A 73 2.38 -5.15 5.11
CA ALA A 73 2.67 -3.74 5.36
C ALA A 73 4.06 -3.53 5.96
N ILE A 74 4.76 -2.50 5.45
CA ILE A 74 5.94 -1.87 6.05
C ILE A 74 5.50 -0.52 6.58
N VAL A 75 5.79 -0.26 7.85
CA VAL A 75 5.40 0.99 8.52
C VAL A 75 6.62 1.64 9.10
N ASP A 76 6.84 2.88 8.71
CA ASP A 76 7.86 3.73 9.29
C ASP A 76 7.47 4.10 10.73
N ARG A 77 8.35 3.80 11.67
CA ARG A 77 8.19 4.08 13.10
C ARG A 77 9.26 5.03 13.63
N SER A 78 9.96 5.71 12.72
CA SER A 78 10.93 6.72 13.06
C SER A 78 10.33 7.82 13.94
N ALA A 79 11.17 8.56 14.61
CA ALA A 79 10.72 9.63 15.49
C ALA A 79 10.02 10.77 14.73
N SER A 80 10.33 10.95 13.45
CA SER A 80 9.67 11.90 12.55
C SER A 80 8.18 11.61 12.38
N MET A 81 7.77 10.33 12.35
CA MET A 81 6.34 9.96 12.29
C MET A 81 5.55 10.31 13.55
N ARG A 82 6.22 10.62 14.67
CA ARG A 82 5.58 11.11 15.91
C ARG A 82 5.30 12.59 15.86
N VAL A 83 5.79 13.29 14.83
CA VAL A 83 5.53 14.71 14.63
C VAL A 83 4.25 14.89 13.85
N GLY A 84 3.50 15.94 14.15
CA GLY A 84 2.29 16.33 13.46
C GLY A 84 1.89 17.74 13.87
N ARG A 85 0.98 18.35 13.14
CA ARG A 85 0.47 19.70 13.43
C ARG A 85 -0.71 19.66 14.40
N ARG A 86 -1.60 18.70 14.21
CA ARG A 86 -2.80 18.47 15.03
C ARG A 86 -2.72 17.15 15.79
N ARG A 87 -2.15 16.15 15.15
CA ARG A 87 -1.91 14.82 15.71
C ARG A 87 -0.69 14.18 15.04
N PRO A 88 -0.03 13.20 15.68
CA PRO A 88 1.10 12.49 15.06
C PRO A 88 0.72 11.85 13.73
N LEU A 89 1.64 11.90 12.76
CA LEU A 89 1.47 11.19 11.48
C LEU A 89 1.30 9.68 11.67
N ALA A 90 1.89 9.13 12.73
CA ALA A 90 1.74 7.72 13.09
C ALA A 90 0.28 7.30 13.34
N GLU A 91 -0.58 8.20 13.83
CA GLU A 91 -2.01 7.92 14.00
C GLU A 91 -2.73 7.78 12.66
N ALA A 92 -2.44 8.66 11.72
CA ALA A 92 -2.97 8.54 10.36
C ALA A 92 -2.43 7.29 9.65
N ALA A 93 -1.16 6.93 9.89
CA ALA A 93 -0.60 5.69 9.39
C ALA A 93 -1.33 4.46 9.96
N ALA A 94 -1.66 4.48 11.26
CA ALA A 94 -2.44 3.41 11.89
C ALA A 94 -3.85 3.28 11.30
N GLU A 95 -4.54 4.40 11.01
CA GLU A 95 -5.84 4.38 10.33
C GLU A 95 -5.74 3.78 8.92
N ALA A 96 -4.72 4.16 8.15
CA ALA A 96 -4.49 3.58 6.82
C ALA A 96 -4.22 2.08 6.89
N LEU A 97 -3.47 1.61 7.91
CA LEU A 97 -3.23 0.19 8.15
C LEU A 97 -4.50 -0.56 8.55
N ASP A 98 -5.35 0.06 9.39
CA ASP A 98 -6.64 -0.50 9.77
C ASP A 98 -7.53 -0.73 8.55
N ALA A 99 -7.60 0.26 7.65
CA ALA A 99 -8.34 0.13 6.40
C ALA A 99 -7.70 -0.92 5.47
N TRP A 100 -6.36 -0.97 5.44
CA TRP A 100 -5.62 -1.95 4.63
C TRP A 100 -5.93 -3.38 5.04
N PHE A 101 -5.70 -3.70 6.31
CA PHE A 101 -5.95 -5.04 6.82
C PHE A 101 -7.45 -5.33 7.00
N GLY A 102 -8.28 -4.29 7.20
CA GLY A 102 -9.74 -4.42 7.21
C GLY A 102 -10.35 -4.84 5.86
N ALA A 103 -9.59 -4.72 4.77
CA ALA A 103 -10.00 -5.23 3.47
C ALA A 103 -9.83 -6.76 3.32
N ALA A 104 -9.14 -7.41 4.28
CA ALA A 104 -8.94 -8.85 4.30
C ALA A 104 -10.22 -9.63 4.61
N ARG A 105 -10.34 -10.84 4.07
CA ARG A 105 -11.35 -11.85 4.41
C ARG A 105 -10.74 -12.98 5.25
N ALA A 106 -11.56 -13.92 5.68
CA ALA A 106 -11.14 -15.01 6.56
C ALA A 106 -9.97 -15.85 6.01
N ASP A 107 -9.93 -16.03 4.69
CA ASP A 107 -8.91 -16.86 4.01
C ASP A 107 -7.66 -16.06 3.60
N ASP A 108 -7.67 -14.74 3.80
CA ASP A 108 -6.55 -13.89 3.47
C ASP A 108 -5.47 -13.92 4.55
N ARG A 109 -4.22 -13.78 4.12
CA ARG A 109 -3.09 -13.71 5.02
C ARG A 109 -2.66 -12.26 5.23
N CYS A 110 -2.58 -11.82 6.49
CA CYS A 110 -2.10 -10.50 6.88
C CYS A 110 -0.75 -10.63 7.56
N VAL A 111 0.24 -9.82 7.13
CA VAL A 111 1.58 -9.82 7.72
C VAL A 111 2.15 -8.41 7.85
N ARG A 112 2.89 -8.15 8.93
CA ARG A 112 3.76 -6.98 9.04
C ARG A 112 5.17 -7.36 8.63
N VAL A 113 5.87 -6.44 7.99
CA VAL A 113 7.25 -6.60 7.57
C VAL A 113 8.10 -5.57 8.33
N GLY A 114 9.15 -6.05 8.95
CA GLY A 114 10.14 -5.22 9.64
C GLY A 114 11.56 -5.65 9.28
N ALA A 115 12.55 -4.96 9.82
CA ALA A 115 13.97 -5.22 9.54
C ALA A 115 14.42 -6.64 9.97
N LEU A 116 13.79 -7.21 11.00
CA LEU A 116 14.14 -8.51 11.55
C LEU A 116 13.36 -9.68 10.94
N GLY A 117 12.33 -9.42 10.16
CA GLY A 117 11.50 -10.47 9.57
C GLY A 117 10.06 -10.07 9.29
N ILE A 118 9.21 -11.08 9.10
CA ILE A 118 7.76 -10.92 8.94
C ILE A 118 7.03 -11.39 10.19
N THR A 119 6.00 -10.64 10.60
CA THR A 119 5.14 -10.99 11.71
C THR A 119 3.73 -11.27 11.18
N PRO A 120 3.23 -12.51 11.26
CA PRO A 120 1.85 -12.83 10.91
C PRO A 120 0.88 -12.14 11.87
N LEU A 121 -0.19 -11.55 11.34
CA LEU A 121 -1.23 -10.88 12.14
C LEU A 121 -2.45 -11.78 12.40
N GLY A 122 -2.38 -13.05 12.03
CA GLY A 122 -3.49 -13.98 12.18
C GLY A 122 -4.64 -13.75 11.18
N LEU A 123 -5.84 -14.19 11.57
CA LEU A 123 -7.05 -14.00 10.78
C LEU A 123 -7.54 -12.55 10.88
N GLN A 124 -8.36 -12.12 9.92
CA GLN A 124 -8.89 -10.75 9.80
C GLN A 124 -9.39 -10.14 11.13
N ARG A 125 -10.04 -10.94 11.98
CA ARG A 125 -10.60 -10.45 13.26
C ARG A 125 -9.54 -9.86 14.20
N ASN A 126 -8.31 -10.37 14.11
CA ASN A 126 -7.20 -9.97 14.97
C ASN A 126 -6.23 -9.03 14.24
N ALA A 127 -6.32 -8.92 12.91
CA ALA A 127 -5.38 -8.13 12.11
C ALA A 127 -5.42 -6.65 12.49
N ARG A 128 -6.62 -6.11 12.75
CA ARG A 128 -6.80 -4.72 13.17
C ARG A 128 -6.16 -4.45 14.54
N ALA A 129 -6.46 -5.26 15.52
CA ALA A 129 -5.88 -5.12 16.87
C ALA A 129 -4.36 -5.27 16.82
N ALA A 130 -3.86 -6.23 16.05
CA ALA A 130 -2.43 -6.46 15.88
C ALA A 130 -1.71 -5.35 15.12
N SER A 131 -2.40 -4.65 14.17
CA SER A 131 -1.80 -3.53 13.44
C SER A 131 -1.53 -2.33 14.36
N LEU A 132 -2.36 -2.15 15.39
CA LEU A 132 -2.25 -1.07 16.37
C LEU A 132 -1.41 -1.46 17.61
N ALA A 133 -1.17 -2.77 17.82
CA ALA A 133 -0.39 -3.23 18.95
C ALA A 133 1.04 -2.67 18.90
N PRO A 134 1.64 -2.32 20.05
CA PRO A 134 3.06 -2.04 20.12
C PRO A 134 3.84 -3.22 19.52
N VAL A 135 4.79 -2.92 18.64
CA VAL A 135 5.68 -3.96 18.13
C VAL A 135 6.73 -4.23 19.20
N ASP A 136 7.08 -5.48 19.42
CA ASP A 136 8.13 -5.87 20.38
C ASP A 136 9.50 -5.24 20.08
N ASP A 137 9.65 -4.64 18.89
CA ASP A 137 10.83 -3.89 18.43
C ASP A 137 10.75 -2.38 18.73
N ALA A 138 10.04 -1.95 19.76
CA ALA A 138 9.87 -0.51 20.06
C ALA A 138 11.21 0.21 20.25
N ASP A 139 12.23 -0.51 20.69
CA ASP A 139 13.59 0.01 20.93
C ASP A 139 14.52 -0.12 19.72
N VAL A 140 14.11 -0.81 18.65
CA VAL A 140 14.92 -0.94 17.43
C VAL A 140 14.61 0.21 16.48
N PRO A 141 15.60 1.00 16.06
CA PRO A 141 15.42 2.04 15.06
C PRO A 141 14.80 1.46 13.78
N PHE A 142 13.89 2.21 13.16
CA PHE A 142 13.31 1.79 11.90
C PHE A 142 14.38 1.76 10.80
N ASP A 143 14.52 0.61 10.15
CA ASP A 143 15.45 0.40 9.04
C ASP A 143 14.63 0.07 7.77
N ALA A 144 14.40 1.09 6.95
CA ALA A 144 13.69 0.94 5.69
C ALA A 144 14.40 0.00 4.70
N PRO A 145 15.71 0.15 4.45
CA PRO A 145 16.48 -0.77 3.61
C PRO A 145 16.36 -2.23 4.02
N ALA A 146 16.50 -2.53 5.30
CA ALA A 146 16.38 -3.91 5.80
C ALA A 146 14.94 -4.42 5.63
N SER A 147 13.92 -3.60 5.94
CA SER A 147 12.51 -3.98 5.80
C SER A 147 12.15 -4.30 4.35
N PHE A 148 12.62 -3.53 3.37
CA PHE A 148 12.40 -3.83 1.95
C PHE A 148 13.13 -5.11 1.50
N ARG A 149 14.35 -5.37 2.00
CA ARG A 149 15.07 -6.63 1.73
C ARG A 149 14.34 -7.84 2.29
N VAL A 150 13.80 -7.73 3.52
CA VAL A 150 12.96 -8.77 4.14
C VAL A 150 11.70 -9.01 3.31
N ALA A 151 11.01 -7.95 2.87
CA ALA A 151 9.83 -8.08 2.00
C ALA A 151 10.15 -8.87 0.74
N ARG A 152 11.26 -8.56 0.06
CA ARG A 152 11.71 -9.28 -1.14
C ARG A 152 11.95 -10.76 -0.87
N ALA A 153 12.59 -11.08 0.25
CA ALA A 153 13.01 -12.46 0.58
C ALA A 153 11.85 -13.33 1.08
N ALA A 154 10.96 -12.75 1.90
CA ALA A 154 9.99 -13.51 2.67
C ALA A 154 8.57 -13.52 2.09
N LEU A 155 8.22 -12.57 1.22
CA LEU A 155 6.88 -12.49 0.65
C LEU A 155 6.76 -13.29 -0.65
N SER A 156 5.62 -13.93 -0.83
CA SER A 156 5.28 -14.64 -2.06
C SER A 156 4.89 -13.67 -3.18
N ARG A 157 5.07 -14.11 -4.42
CA ARG A 157 4.72 -13.34 -5.62
C ARG A 157 3.24 -12.97 -5.61
N GLY A 158 2.92 -11.75 -6.02
CA GLY A 158 1.54 -11.27 -6.06
C GLY A 158 1.00 -10.80 -4.70
N THR A 159 1.81 -10.75 -3.63
CA THR A 159 1.43 -10.10 -2.37
C THR A 159 1.07 -8.64 -2.63
N ALA A 160 0.00 -8.15 -2.01
CA ALA A 160 -0.29 -6.73 -1.93
C ALA A 160 0.54 -6.12 -0.79
N LEU A 161 1.46 -5.21 -1.12
CA LEU A 161 2.39 -4.60 -0.17
C LEU A 161 2.10 -3.11 -0.03
N LEU A 162 1.76 -2.69 1.18
CA LEU A 162 1.63 -1.28 1.56
C LEU A 162 2.90 -0.83 2.29
N ALA A 163 3.50 0.27 1.86
CA ALA A 163 4.58 0.94 2.58
C ALA A 163 4.11 2.33 3.00
N VAL A 164 4.15 2.64 4.30
CA VAL A 164 3.68 3.91 4.88
C VAL A 164 4.80 4.55 5.66
N GLY A 165 5.16 5.78 5.32
CA GLY A 165 6.21 6.52 6.00
C GLY A 165 6.53 7.86 5.36
N ASP A 166 7.42 8.63 5.98
CA ASP A 166 7.92 9.87 5.41
C ASP A 166 9.11 9.66 4.48
N TRP A 167 9.79 8.53 4.62
CA TRP A 167 10.90 8.08 3.77
C TRP A 167 12.05 9.10 3.68
N TYR A 168 12.32 9.84 4.79
CA TYR A 168 13.32 10.91 4.81
C TYR A 168 14.69 10.42 4.39
N ASP A 169 15.11 9.28 4.90
CA ASP A 169 16.47 8.74 4.73
C ASP A 169 16.51 7.54 3.78
N LEU A 170 15.59 7.50 2.78
CA LEU A 170 15.57 6.41 1.82
C LEU A 170 16.74 6.54 0.81
N PRO A 171 17.83 5.76 0.94
CA PRO A 171 19.03 5.94 0.14
C PRO A 171 18.76 5.61 -1.35
N PRO A 172 19.46 6.31 -2.29
CA PRO A 172 19.26 6.10 -3.72
C PRO A 172 19.57 4.68 -4.21
N GLU A 173 20.45 3.97 -3.51
CA GLU A 173 20.87 2.60 -3.83
C GLU A 173 19.71 1.60 -3.76
N LEU A 174 18.60 1.96 -3.12
CA LEU A 174 17.40 1.14 -3.05
C LEU A 174 16.56 1.16 -4.32
N ASP A 175 16.83 2.01 -5.29
CA ASP A 175 15.98 2.13 -6.49
C ASP A 175 15.84 0.79 -7.24
N GLY A 176 16.93 0.04 -7.35
CA GLY A 176 16.90 -1.32 -7.92
C GLY A 176 15.98 -2.26 -7.13
N LEU A 177 16.08 -2.26 -5.80
CA LEU A 177 15.25 -3.08 -4.92
C LEU A 177 13.77 -2.66 -4.99
N LEU A 178 13.47 -1.37 -5.02
CA LEU A 178 12.09 -0.88 -5.18
C LEU A 178 11.50 -1.34 -6.51
N GLY A 179 12.28 -1.31 -7.59
CA GLY A 179 11.88 -1.83 -8.92
C GLY A 179 11.60 -3.34 -8.89
N GLU A 180 12.46 -4.13 -8.25
CA GLU A 180 12.25 -5.57 -8.06
C GLU A 180 10.95 -5.86 -7.29
N LEU A 181 10.69 -5.12 -6.20
CA LEU A 181 9.46 -5.24 -5.42
C LEU A 181 8.23 -4.88 -6.26
N GLY A 182 8.28 -3.75 -6.99
CA GLY A 182 7.19 -3.32 -7.85
C GLY A 182 6.91 -4.25 -9.04
N ALA A 183 7.91 -5.02 -9.50
CA ALA A 183 7.73 -6.04 -10.53
C ALA A 183 7.13 -7.36 -9.96
N ARG A 184 7.32 -7.61 -8.68
CA ARG A 184 6.97 -8.88 -8.04
C ARG A 184 5.66 -8.81 -7.25
N PHE A 185 5.34 -7.66 -6.67
CA PHE A 185 4.22 -7.42 -5.77
C PHE A 185 3.28 -6.33 -6.30
N ASP A 186 2.04 -6.28 -5.79
CA ASP A 186 1.15 -5.13 -5.98
C ASP A 186 1.45 -4.08 -4.90
N CYS A 187 2.42 -3.21 -5.20
CA CYS A 187 2.98 -2.28 -4.25
C CYS A 187 2.21 -0.95 -4.23
N THR A 188 1.99 -0.44 -3.02
CA THR A 188 1.45 0.90 -2.76
C THR A 188 2.34 1.61 -1.75
N ALA A 189 2.75 2.84 -2.04
CA ALA A 189 3.48 3.71 -1.12
C ALA A 189 2.60 4.89 -0.71
N LEU A 190 2.40 5.07 0.59
CA LEU A 190 1.83 6.28 1.16
C LEU A 190 2.97 7.11 1.75
N ILE A 191 3.19 8.28 1.13
CA ILE A 191 4.22 9.23 1.56
C ILE A 191 3.60 10.16 2.59
N ALA A 192 4.09 10.14 3.81
CA ALA A 192 3.60 11.02 4.85
C ALA A 192 3.94 12.48 4.50
N ARG A 193 2.92 13.32 4.41
CA ARG A 193 3.08 14.74 4.13
C ARG A 193 3.68 15.44 5.33
N ASP A 194 4.72 16.22 5.08
CA ASP A 194 5.30 17.06 6.14
C ASP A 194 4.20 17.92 6.79
N PRO A 195 4.08 17.94 8.13
CA PRO A 195 3.05 18.70 8.84
C PRO A 195 3.08 20.21 8.53
N TRP A 196 4.22 20.72 8.09
CA TRP A 196 4.44 22.12 7.74
C TRP A 196 4.45 22.39 6.23
N TYR A 197 3.93 21.46 5.43
CA TYR A 197 3.90 21.52 3.97
C TYR A 197 3.35 22.85 3.43
N ASP A 198 2.27 23.35 4.01
CA ASP A 198 1.63 24.58 3.55
C ASP A 198 2.34 25.83 4.04
N ALA A 199 2.74 25.85 5.30
CA ALA A 199 3.41 26.98 5.91
C ALA A 199 4.18 26.58 7.16
N LEU A 200 5.43 27.02 7.25
CA LEU A 200 6.20 26.98 8.50
C LEU A 200 5.69 28.12 9.41
N PRO A 201 5.05 27.84 10.56
CA PRO A 201 4.44 28.86 11.42
C PRO A 201 5.45 29.60 12.27
N LEU A 202 6.74 29.39 12.03
CA LEU A 202 7.84 29.97 12.80
C LEU A 202 8.34 31.24 12.16
N GLY A 203 8.73 32.21 13.00
CA GLY A 203 9.33 33.48 12.57
C GLY A 203 10.28 34.03 13.62
N GLY A 204 11.30 34.79 13.19
CA GLY A 204 12.31 35.34 14.06
C GLY A 204 13.39 34.33 14.43
N LEU A 205 14.09 34.57 15.54
CA LEU A 205 15.10 33.65 16.04
C LEU A 205 14.43 32.47 16.75
N VAL A 206 14.55 31.26 16.15
CA VAL A 206 13.94 30.04 16.67
C VAL A 206 14.99 28.99 17.00
N ARG A 207 14.68 28.18 18.01
CA ARG A 207 15.46 26.98 18.32
C ARG A 207 14.72 25.78 17.77
N LEU A 208 15.33 25.13 16.79
CA LEU A 208 14.81 23.89 16.20
C LEU A 208 15.44 22.70 16.94
N ARG A 209 14.61 21.69 17.17
CA ARG A 209 15.04 20.37 17.64
C ARG A 209 14.60 19.34 16.61
N GLY A 210 15.55 18.60 16.06
CA GLY A 210 15.25 17.50 15.13
C GLY A 210 14.54 16.36 15.84
N ALA A 211 13.63 15.68 15.15
CA ALA A 211 12.94 14.53 15.67
C ALA A 211 13.92 13.38 15.97
N GLU A 212 14.91 13.21 15.11
CA GLU A 212 16.00 12.21 15.24
C GLU A 212 17.18 12.71 16.10
N GLY A 213 17.03 13.86 16.73
CA GLY A 213 18.09 14.52 17.51
C GLY A 213 18.67 15.76 16.83
N GLY A 214 19.64 16.39 17.52
CA GLY A 214 20.22 17.65 17.06
C GLY A 214 19.43 18.89 17.47
N ASN A 215 20.13 20.01 17.61
CA ASN A 215 19.56 21.30 17.93
C ASN A 215 20.21 22.37 17.06
N ALA A 216 19.43 23.28 16.53
CA ALA A 216 19.91 24.43 15.77
C ALA A 216 19.18 25.69 16.21
N ARG A 217 19.91 26.82 16.21
CA ARG A 217 19.33 28.16 16.32
C ARG A 217 19.39 28.79 14.94
N VAL A 218 18.21 29.12 14.40
CA VAL A 218 18.10 29.70 13.05
C VAL A 218 17.17 30.92 13.10
N PHE A 219 17.50 31.90 12.28
CA PHE A 219 16.56 33.01 12.01
C PHE A 219 15.64 32.60 10.88
N VAL A 220 14.35 32.64 11.10
CA VAL A 220 13.32 32.29 10.13
C VAL A 220 12.59 33.53 9.67
N GLY A 221 12.96 34.05 8.52
CA GLY A 221 12.31 35.14 7.84
C GLY A 221 11.39 34.66 6.69
N LYS A 222 10.96 35.60 5.87
CA LYS A 222 10.11 35.30 4.70
C LYS A 222 10.83 34.39 3.67
N LYS A 223 12.13 34.64 3.47
CA LYS A 223 12.97 33.91 2.51
C LYS A 223 13.15 32.45 2.94
N GLU A 224 13.46 32.23 4.22
CA GLU A 224 13.66 30.91 4.81
C GLU A 224 12.35 30.09 4.77
N ARG A 225 11.22 30.71 5.09
CA ARG A 225 9.89 30.07 4.99
C ARG A 225 9.56 29.65 3.56
N ALA A 226 9.81 30.53 2.59
CA ALA A 226 9.59 30.22 1.18
C ALA A 226 10.51 29.10 0.67
N ALA A 227 11.79 29.12 1.11
CA ALA A 227 12.74 28.07 0.77
C ALA A 227 12.33 26.70 1.36
N PHE A 228 11.92 26.69 2.64
CA PHE A 228 11.42 25.48 3.30
C PHE A 228 10.19 24.90 2.57
N ALA A 229 9.16 25.72 2.32
CA ALA A 229 7.95 25.26 1.63
C ALA A 229 8.24 24.71 0.24
N ARG A 230 9.20 25.29 -0.48
CA ARG A 230 9.65 24.75 -1.77
C ARG A 230 10.34 23.41 -1.62
N ALA A 231 11.31 23.30 -0.69
CA ALA A 231 12.06 22.08 -0.46
C ALA A 231 11.15 20.90 -0.06
N VAL A 232 10.18 21.13 0.81
CA VAL A 232 9.21 20.11 1.23
C VAL A 232 8.35 19.63 0.04
N ARG A 233 7.88 20.55 -0.80
CA ARG A 233 7.09 20.19 -1.99
C ARG A 233 7.90 19.45 -3.05
N GLU A 234 9.12 19.90 -3.28
CA GLU A 234 10.04 19.23 -4.21
C GLU A 234 10.35 17.81 -3.75
N ARG A 235 10.58 17.64 -2.45
CA ARG A 235 10.85 16.34 -1.85
C ARG A 235 9.63 15.40 -1.94
N GLU A 236 8.43 15.84 -1.56
CA GLU A 236 7.21 15.03 -1.69
C GLU A 236 7.05 14.56 -3.14
N ARG A 237 7.19 15.48 -4.10
CA ARG A 237 7.10 15.14 -5.53
C ARG A 237 8.17 14.15 -5.95
N ALA A 238 9.42 14.36 -5.55
CA ALA A 238 10.52 13.46 -5.89
C ALA A 238 10.31 12.03 -5.36
N LEU A 239 9.78 11.90 -4.13
CA LEU A 239 9.44 10.59 -3.55
C LEU A 239 8.29 9.92 -4.31
N LEU A 240 7.21 10.65 -4.60
CA LEU A 240 6.09 10.12 -5.38
C LEU A 240 6.55 9.62 -6.75
N GLU A 241 7.39 10.40 -7.44
CA GLU A 241 7.96 10.02 -8.74
C GLU A 241 8.90 8.81 -8.62
N ARG A 242 9.72 8.75 -7.56
CA ARG A 242 10.66 7.66 -7.32
C ARG A 242 9.94 6.32 -7.17
N PHE A 243 8.91 6.26 -6.32
CA PHE A 243 8.10 5.06 -6.16
C PHE A 243 7.28 4.74 -7.42
N SER A 244 6.75 5.75 -8.10
CA SER A 244 6.00 5.57 -9.34
C SER A 244 6.87 4.96 -10.46
N ARG A 245 8.13 5.41 -10.61
CA ARG A 245 9.09 4.81 -11.56
C ARG A 245 9.42 3.36 -11.23
N ALA A 246 9.38 2.99 -9.95
CA ALA A 246 9.53 1.62 -9.49
C ALA A 246 8.24 0.76 -9.66
N ASN A 247 7.23 1.27 -10.36
CA ASN A 247 5.95 0.62 -10.60
C ASN A 247 5.12 0.41 -9.32
N TRP A 248 5.24 1.31 -8.36
CA TRP A 248 4.39 1.36 -7.18
C TRP A 248 3.21 2.31 -7.42
N ARG A 249 2.04 1.96 -6.89
CA ARG A 249 0.97 2.94 -6.70
C ARG A 249 1.40 3.91 -5.62
N THR A 250 1.17 5.20 -5.81
CA THR A 250 1.60 6.23 -4.87
C THR A 250 0.42 7.05 -4.36
N GLY A 251 0.51 7.49 -3.13
CA GLY A 251 -0.43 8.40 -2.52
C GLY A 251 0.23 9.22 -1.41
N VAL A 252 -0.45 10.27 -0.99
CA VAL A 252 0.01 11.14 0.10
C VAL A 252 -0.79 10.80 1.36
N LEU A 253 -0.08 10.51 2.45
CA LEU A 253 -0.70 10.34 3.76
C LEU A 253 -0.89 11.72 4.40
N HIS A 254 -2.13 12.10 4.62
CA HIS A 254 -2.50 13.31 5.33
C HIS A 254 -2.75 13.00 6.80
N GLU A 255 -2.23 13.83 7.72
CA GLU A 255 -2.43 13.63 9.16
C GLU A 255 -3.91 13.64 9.57
N ALA A 256 -4.77 14.27 8.79
CA ALA A 256 -6.18 14.42 9.12
C ALA A 256 -7.00 13.13 9.00
N ASP A 257 -6.69 12.29 8.00
CA ASP A 257 -7.47 11.09 7.68
C ASP A 257 -6.65 10.08 6.88
N GLY A 258 -6.16 9.06 7.56
CA GLY A 258 -5.37 7.99 6.96
C GLY A 258 -6.19 7.08 6.04
N ASN A 259 -7.47 6.84 6.39
CA ASN A 259 -8.38 6.04 5.57
C ASN A 259 -8.65 6.72 4.23
N ALA A 260 -8.97 8.04 4.26
CA ALA A 260 -9.19 8.81 3.04
C ALA A 260 -7.92 8.88 2.18
N SER A 261 -6.75 9.00 2.81
CA SER A 261 -5.45 9.00 2.13
C SER A 261 -5.21 7.69 1.38
N LEU A 262 -5.47 6.56 2.02
CA LEU A 262 -5.38 5.25 1.38
C LEU A 262 -6.40 5.10 0.25
N ALA A 263 -7.66 5.45 0.48
CA ALA A 263 -8.72 5.39 -0.52
C ALA A 263 -8.37 6.22 -1.76
N ALA A 264 -7.84 7.44 -1.57
CA ALA A 264 -7.41 8.31 -2.65
C ALA A 264 -6.29 7.70 -3.50
N ALA A 265 -5.32 7.00 -2.89
CA ALA A 265 -4.25 6.30 -3.61
C ALA A 265 -4.79 5.21 -4.54
N PHE A 266 -5.96 4.66 -4.25
CA PHE A 266 -6.66 3.68 -5.09
C PHE A 266 -7.72 4.29 -6.01
N GLY A 267 -7.85 5.61 -6.05
CA GLY A 267 -8.90 6.30 -6.82
C GLY A 267 -10.31 5.99 -6.31
N ILE A 268 -10.44 5.61 -5.04
CA ILE A 268 -11.71 5.36 -4.38
C ILE A 268 -12.17 6.69 -3.81
N GLY A 269 -13.11 7.38 -4.49
CA GLY A 269 -13.73 8.59 -3.98
C GLY A 269 -14.54 8.30 -2.71
N ARG A 270 -14.64 9.27 -1.79
CA ARG A 270 -15.70 9.23 -0.77
C ARG A 270 -17.02 9.11 -1.50
N ALA A 271 -17.81 8.06 -1.20
CA ALA A 271 -19.22 8.11 -1.50
C ALA A 271 -19.78 9.31 -0.71
N SER A 272 -20.23 10.31 -1.46
CA SER A 272 -20.91 11.51 -0.93
C SER A 272 -22.21 11.11 -0.23
#